data_8d2e713405404ecc71793d025f038821
#
_entry.id   8d2e713405404ecc71793d025f038821
#
_cell.length_a   1.000
_cell.length_b   1.000
_cell.length_c   1.000
_cell.angle_alpha   90.00
_cell.angle_beta   90.00
_cell.angle_gamma   90.00
#
_symmetry.space_group_name_H-M   'P 1'
#
loop_
_entity.id
_entity.type
_entity.pdbx_description
1 polymer ?
#
loop_
_entity_poly.entity_id
_entity_poly.type
_entity_poly.pdbx_seq_one_letter_code
_entity_poly.pdbx_strand_id
1 'polypeptide(L)'
;MRFFCFHLMPYADLDLSYAEKHNSAWVTLPNSYYDPKKGHLLYNRYLDELEYAAELGFDGVCVNEHHSNAYGLMPIPGVMAGALARSVKKAKIAVLGRALPLLNNPLTVAEEFAMLDNITGGRLIAGFVRGIGAEYHAGGANPADSHDRFHEAHDLIVRGWTETGPFPFEGKHYHFNYVNVWPRPYQQPHPPIWIPSQGSRETIEWAAAPEHKYTYLQTFSPVTALARYMAMYREEAERRGYTASPMQLGWAVPTYVAETDAIAHREAKPHIENFFNKFARMPPEMLLPPGYLSLQSMKGVMKAKGTLTGGQQTIDDLMAKGMFICGSAETVRQRFEEF
;
A
#
# COMPACT_ATOMS: atom_id res chain seq x y z
N MET A 1 -6.33 0.71 19.70
CA MET A 1 -5.59 0.37 18.46
C MET A 1 -6.48 -0.48 17.58
N ARG A 2 -6.33 -0.46 16.25
CA ARG A 2 -7.02 -1.34 15.30
C ARG A 2 -5.99 -2.13 14.53
N PHE A 3 -6.30 -3.40 14.26
CA PHE A 3 -5.41 -4.31 13.56
C PHE A 3 -5.99 -4.74 12.22
N PHE A 4 -5.20 -4.58 11.18
CA PHE A 4 -5.55 -4.96 9.81
C PHE A 4 -4.55 -6.00 9.30
N CYS A 5 -5.04 -7.06 8.69
CA CYS A 5 -4.19 -8.05 8.04
C CYS A 5 -3.92 -7.60 6.60
N PHE A 6 -2.67 -7.23 6.31
CA PHE A 6 -2.24 -6.81 4.99
C PHE A 6 -1.49 -7.92 4.29
N HIS A 7 -1.93 -8.28 3.10
CA HIS A 7 -1.31 -9.33 2.31
C HIS A 7 -0.75 -8.79 0.99
N LEU A 8 0.51 -9.12 0.68
CA LEU A 8 1.18 -8.70 -0.56
C LEU A 8 0.90 -9.65 -1.74
N MET A 9 0.46 -10.87 -1.47
CA MET A 9 0.24 -11.93 -2.46
C MET A 9 1.42 -12.14 -3.41
N PRO A 10 2.64 -12.43 -2.91
CA PRO A 10 3.79 -12.69 -3.75
C PRO A 10 3.63 -14.01 -4.52
N TYR A 11 4.37 -14.16 -5.62
CA TYR A 11 4.54 -15.47 -6.23
C TYR A 11 5.53 -16.29 -5.37
N ALA A 12 5.03 -16.91 -4.29
CA ALA A 12 5.85 -17.57 -3.26
C ALA A 12 6.64 -18.78 -3.78
N ASP A 13 6.19 -19.39 -4.88
CA ASP A 13 6.86 -20.52 -5.54
C ASP A 13 7.95 -20.10 -6.54
N LEU A 14 8.37 -18.83 -6.52
CA LEU A 14 9.45 -18.36 -7.36
C LEU A 14 10.76 -19.07 -7.03
N ASP A 15 11.39 -19.68 -8.05
CA ASP A 15 12.75 -20.21 -7.90
C ASP A 15 13.71 -19.05 -7.63
N LEU A 16 14.28 -19.01 -6.43
CA LEU A 16 15.17 -17.93 -5.99
C LEU A 16 16.51 -17.90 -6.70
N SER A 17 16.85 -18.92 -7.51
CA SER A 17 18.01 -18.91 -8.42
C SER A 17 17.86 -17.88 -9.54
N TYR A 18 16.65 -17.32 -9.75
CA TYR A 18 16.46 -16.22 -10.70
C TYR A 18 17.44 -15.08 -10.47
N ALA A 19 17.83 -14.84 -9.21
CA ALA A 19 18.71 -13.75 -8.80
C ALA A 19 20.13 -13.88 -9.38
N GLU A 20 20.53 -15.06 -9.89
CA GLU A 20 21.78 -15.27 -10.60
C GLU A 20 21.77 -14.69 -12.02
N LYS A 21 20.59 -14.55 -12.61
CA LYS A 21 20.37 -14.11 -13.99
C LYS A 21 19.67 -12.76 -14.10
N HIS A 22 18.89 -12.39 -13.10
CA HIS A 22 18.05 -11.20 -13.09
C HIS A 22 18.29 -10.36 -11.82
N ASN A 23 18.44 -9.07 -12.00
CA ASN A 23 18.74 -8.13 -10.90
C ASN A 23 17.57 -7.89 -9.94
N SER A 24 16.34 -8.25 -10.35
CA SER A 24 15.13 -7.93 -9.59
C SER A 24 14.00 -8.90 -9.92
N ALA A 25 13.13 -9.16 -8.96
CA ALA A 25 11.86 -9.86 -9.16
C ALA A 25 10.76 -8.95 -9.74
N TRP A 26 11.08 -7.68 -9.96
CA TRP A 26 10.16 -6.70 -10.54
C TRP A 26 10.18 -6.76 -12.07
N VAL A 27 10.00 -5.65 -12.75
CA VAL A 27 9.80 -5.55 -14.22
C VAL A 27 10.88 -6.17 -15.10
N THR A 28 11.99 -6.64 -14.55
CA THR A 28 13.07 -7.31 -15.29
C THR A 28 12.95 -8.83 -15.33
N LEU A 29 12.09 -9.43 -14.51
CA LEU A 29 11.90 -10.87 -14.46
C LEU A 29 10.88 -11.30 -15.54
N PRO A 30 11.24 -12.22 -16.45
CA PRO A 30 10.30 -12.72 -17.45
C PRO A 30 9.12 -13.47 -16.83
N ASN A 31 7.93 -13.30 -17.41
CA ASN A 31 6.73 -14.02 -16.96
C ASN A 31 6.75 -15.53 -17.21
N SER A 32 7.76 -16.03 -17.93
CA SER A 32 8.02 -17.47 -18.09
C SER A 32 8.38 -18.19 -16.77
N TYR A 33 8.73 -17.45 -15.71
CA TYR A 33 8.90 -18.00 -14.37
C TYR A 33 7.58 -18.27 -13.64
N TYR A 34 6.46 -17.80 -14.18
CA TYR A 34 5.13 -18.01 -13.60
C TYR A 34 4.48 -19.30 -14.10
N ASP A 35 4.10 -20.18 -13.18
CA ASP A 35 3.30 -21.37 -13.45
C ASP A 35 1.81 -21.07 -13.09
N PRO A 36 0.89 -21.08 -14.06
CA PRO A 36 -0.53 -20.81 -13.80
C PRO A 36 -1.20 -21.79 -12.84
N LYS A 37 -0.75 -23.05 -12.77
CA LYS A 37 -1.30 -24.03 -11.83
C LYS A 37 -0.92 -23.70 -10.39
N LYS A 38 0.33 -23.30 -10.17
CA LYS A 38 0.81 -22.83 -8.87
C LYS A 38 0.14 -21.49 -8.50
N GLY A 39 0.03 -20.58 -9.47
CA GLY A 39 -0.66 -19.31 -9.27
C GLY A 39 -2.13 -19.49 -8.85
N HIS A 40 -2.85 -20.44 -9.44
CA HIS A 40 -4.20 -20.79 -9.02
C HIS A 40 -4.27 -21.19 -7.54
N LEU A 41 -3.36 -22.04 -7.09
CA LEU A 41 -3.30 -22.46 -5.69
C LEU A 41 -2.95 -21.30 -4.75
N LEU A 42 -1.99 -20.45 -5.14
CA LEU A 42 -1.58 -19.30 -4.34
C LEU A 42 -2.70 -18.27 -4.18
N TYR A 43 -3.43 -17.93 -5.24
CA TYR A 43 -4.56 -16.99 -5.14
C TYR A 43 -5.62 -17.47 -4.16
N ASN A 44 -6.03 -18.75 -4.24
CA ASN A 44 -7.04 -19.30 -3.33
C ASN A 44 -6.51 -19.34 -1.90
N ARG A 45 -5.29 -19.80 -1.68
CA ARG A 45 -4.65 -19.78 -0.36
C ARG A 45 -4.62 -18.38 0.26
N TYR A 46 -4.25 -17.35 -0.50
CA TYR A 46 -4.16 -15.98 0.01
C TYR A 46 -5.53 -15.39 0.34
N LEU A 47 -6.56 -15.75 -0.41
CA LEU A 47 -7.93 -15.40 -0.06
C LEU A 47 -8.36 -16.08 1.23
N ASP A 48 -8.10 -17.40 1.38
CA ASP A 48 -8.39 -18.16 2.60
C ASP A 48 -7.66 -17.56 3.82
N GLU A 49 -6.40 -17.14 3.67
CA GLU A 49 -5.62 -16.50 4.74
C GLU A 49 -6.24 -15.16 5.19
N LEU A 50 -6.72 -14.33 4.25
CA LEU A 50 -7.40 -13.08 4.58
C LEU A 50 -8.79 -13.29 5.18
N GLU A 51 -9.54 -14.28 4.71
CA GLU A 51 -10.83 -14.67 5.28
C GLU A 51 -10.64 -15.16 6.71
N TYR A 52 -9.65 -16.01 6.94
CA TYR A 52 -9.31 -16.51 8.26
C TYR A 52 -8.89 -15.40 9.23
N ALA A 53 -8.09 -14.42 8.75
CA ALA A 53 -7.75 -13.25 9.56
C ALA A 53 -9.01 -12.47 9.98
N ALA A 54 -9.97 -12.31 9.09
CA ALA A 54 -11.25 -11.67 9.42
C ALA A 54 -12.08 -12.47 10.44
N GLU A 55 -12.07 -13.81 10.36
CA GLU A 55 -12.72 -14.71 11.32
C GLU A 55 -12.07 -14.65 12.70
N LEU A 56 -10.75 -14.51 12.77
CA LEU A 56 -9.99 -14.31 14.00
C LEU A 56 -10.22 -12.95 14.68
N GLY A 57 -10.93 -12.03 14.03
CA GLY A 57 -11.34 -10.76 14.62
C GLY A 57 -10.43 -9.57 14.30
N PHE A 58 -9.61 -9.65 13.26
CA PHE A 58 -8.97 -8.44 12.72
C PHE A 58 -10.02 -7.40 12.32
N ASP A 59 -9.75 -6.12 12.57
CA ASP A 59 -10.66 -5.01 12.22
C ASP A 59 -10.83 -4.88 10.71
N GLY A 60 -9.87 -5.34 9.94
CA GLY A 60 -9.94 -5.37 8.49
C GLY A 60 -8.88 -6.24 7.83
N VAL A 61 -9.09 -6.47 6.54
CA VAL A 61 -8.16 -7.15 5.62
C VAL A 61 -7.79 -6.20 4.50
N CYS A 62 -6.54 -6.28 4.02
CA CYS A 62 -6.02 -5.33 3.07
C CYS A 62 -5.41 -6.00 1.85
N VAL A 63 -5.68 -5.42 0.69
CA VAL A 63 -5.08 -5.76 -0.60
C VAL A 63 -4.39 -4.53 -1.18
N ASN A 64 -3.47 -4.70 -2.14
CA ASN A 64 -2.73 -3.61 -2.77
C ASN A 64 -2.59 -3.80 -4.29
N GLU A 65 -1.95 -2.85 -4.96
CA GLU A 65 -1.74 -2.88 -6.40
C GLU A 65 -0.24 -2.97 -6.72
N HIS A 66 0.14 -4.00 -7.50
CA HIS A 66 1.47 -4.11 -8.09
C HIS A 66 1.40 -4.75 -9.47
N HIS A 67 2.17 -4.21 -10.41
CA HIS A 67 2.15 -4.61 -11.81
C HIS A 67 3.44 -5.28 -12.26
N SER A 68 3.33 -6.26 -13.16
CA SER A 68 4.42 -6.85 -13.94
C SER A 68 5.58 -7.42 -13.11
N ASN A 69 5.27 -8.03 -11.95
CA ASN A 69 6.29 -8.55 -11.05
C ASN A 69 5.84 -9.77 -10.26
N ALA A 70 6.83 -10.48 -9.68
CA ALA A 70 6.58 -11.61 -8.78
C ALA A 70 6.39 -11.20 -7.30
N TYR A 71 6.66 -9.93 -6.97
CA TYR A 71 6.52 -9.40 -5.62
C TYR A 71 5.06 -9.32 -5.16
N GLY A 72 4.14 -9.01 -6.08
CA GLY A 72 2.72 -8.94 -5.79
C GLY A 72 1.86 -9.30 -6.99
N LEU A 73 1.03 -10.35 -6.85
CA LEU A 73 0.17 -10.86 -7.91
C LEU A 73 -1.20 -10.15 -7.97
N MET A 74 -1.26 -8.88 -7.60
CA MET A 74 -2.51 -8.10 -7.55
C MET A 74 -2.46 -6.86 -8.46
N PRO A 75 -2.39 -7.03 -9.81
CA PRO A 75 -2.42 -5.86 -10.71
C PRO A 75 -3.76 -5.13 -10.70
N ILE A 76 -4.83 -5.81 -10.33
CA ILE A 76 -6.19 -5.23 -10.21
C ILE A 76 -6.75 -5.59 -8.82
N PRO A 77 -6.46 -4.81 -7.79
CA PRO A 77 -6.84 -5.12 -6.41
C PRO A 77 -8.35 -5.20 -6.21
N GLY A 78 -9.14 -4.52 -7.04
CA GLY A 78 -10.61 -4.61 -7.01
C GLY A 78 -11.14 -6.02 -7.28
N VAL A 79 -10.42 -6.86 -8.04
CA VAL A 79 -10.79 -8.27 -8.24
C VAL A 79 -10.68 -9.04 -6.92
N MET A 80 -9.59 -8.84 -6.18
CA MET A 80 -9.37 -9.50 -4.88
C MET A 80 -10.33 -8.95 -3.81
N ALA A 81 -10.50 -7.62 -3.76
CA ALA A 81 -11.45 -6.99 -2.85
C ALA A 81 -12.90 -7.45 -3.15
N GLY A 82 -13.26 -7.64 -4.42
CA GLY A 82 -14.55 -8.17 -4.84
C GLY A 82 -14.79 -9.60 -4.38
N ALA A 83 -13.79 -10.48 -4.47
CA ALA A 83 -13.87 -11.84 -3.92
C ALA A 83 -14.10 -11.80 -2.41
N LEU A 84 -13.29 -11.04 -1.67
CA LEU A 84 -13.40 -10.87 -0.22
C LEU A 84 -14.72 -10.18 0.22
N ALA A 85 -15.28 -9.31 -0.60
CA ALA A 85 -16.51 -8.58 -0.28
C ALA A 85 -17.71 -9.50 0.01
N ARG A 86 -17.73 -10.70 -0.58
CA ARG A 86 -18.80 -11.69 -0.37
C ARG A 86 -18.54 -12.63 0.80
N SER A 87 -17.29 -12.98 1.07
CA SER A 87 -16.90 -13.91 2.14
C SER A 87 -16.70 -13.20 3.48
N VAL A 88 -15.96 -12.11 3.51
CA VAL A 88 -15.72 -11.30 4.72
C VAL A 88 -16.97 -10.49 5.08
N LYS A 89 -17.62 -10.81 6.21
CA LYS A 89 -18.93 -10.24 6.57
C LYS A 89 -18.87 -9.05 7.54
N LYS A 90 -17.85 -8.96 8.40
CA LYS A 90 -17.77 -7.97 9.48
C LYS A 90 -16.58 -7.04 9.34
N ALA A 91 -15.41 -7.58 9.04
CA ALA A 91 -14.18 -6.81 8.93
C ALA A 91 -14.25 -5.81 7.78
N LYS A 92 -13.53 -4.69 7.89
CA LYS A 92 -13.31 -3.74 6.79
C LYS A 92 -12.50 -4.41 5.69
N ILE A 93 -12.66 -3.92 4.46
CA ILE A 93 -11.82 -4.30 3.32
C ILE A 93 -11.13 -3.04 2.83
N ALA A 94 -9.81 -3.00 2.94
CA ALA A 94 -9.01 -1.84 2.54
C ALA A 94 -8.22 -2.16 1.27
N VAL A 95 -8.37 -1.33 0.25
CA VAL A 95 -7.48 -1.35 -0.92
C VAL A 95 -6.36 -0.35 -0.67
N LEU A 96 -5.12 -0.82 -0.44
CA LEU A 96 -3.98 -0.01 -0.01
C LEU A 96 -2.83 -0.04 -1.05
N GLY A 97 -2.90 0.63 -2.17
CA GLY A 97 -3.96 1.47 -2.70
C GLY A 97 -3.91 1.46 -4.22
N ARG A 98 -4.86 2.13 -4.82
CA ARG A 98 -4.85 2.33 -6.29
C ARG A 98 -3.79 3.37 -6.67
N ALA A 99 -2.97 3.03 -7.66
CA ALA A 99 -1.93 3.90 -8.19
C ALA A 99 -2.54 4.89 -9.22
N LEU A 100 -3.16 5.95 -8.72
CA LEU A 100 -3.97 6.87 -9.53
C LEU A 100 -3.22 7.47 -10.74
N PRO A 101 -1.93 7.88 -10.65
CA PRO A 101 -1.23 8.47 -11.79
C PRO A 101 -1.02 7.53 -12.98
N LEU A 102 -1.12 6.22 -12.76
CA LEU A 102 -0.93 5.23 -13.81
C LEU A 102 -2.19 5.07 -14.70
N LEU A 103 -3.31 5.62 -14.26
CA LEU A 103 -4.60 5.44 -14.93
C LEU A 103 -4.83 6.53 -15.98
N ASN A 104 -5.35 6.11 -17.14
CA ASN A 104 -5.84 7.03 -18.17
C ASN A 104 -7.27 7.50 -17.88
N ASN A 105 -8.04 6.71 -17.15
CA ASN A 105 -9.41 7.03 -16.76
C ASN A 105 -9.61 6.77 -15.24
N PRO A 106 -9.39 7.75 -14.36
CA PRO A 106 -9.60 7.59 -12.93
C PRO A 106 -11.06 7.35 -12.51
N LEU A 107 -12.04 7.69 -13.36
CA LEU A 107 -13.45 7.43 -13.06
C LEU A 107 -13.74 5.95 -12.89
N THR A 108 -12.96 5.07 -13.54
CA THR A 108 -13.09 3.62 -13.34
C THR A 108 -12.83 3.21 -11.89
N VAL A 109 -11.96 3.92 -11.17
CA VAL A 109 -11.73 3.70 -9.73
C VAL A 109 -12.88 4.23 -8.90
N ALA A 110 -13.45 5.39 -9.28
CA ALA A 110 -14.64 5.91 -8.60
C ALA A 110 -15.81 4.91 -8.68
N GLU A 111 -16.04 4.32 -9.83
CA GLU A 111 -17.07 3.30 -10.06
C GLU A 111 -16.75 1.99 -9.33
N GLU A 112 -15.51 1.47 -9.45
CA GLU A 112 -15.01 0.26 -8.78
C GLU A 112 -15.23 0.34 -7.27
N PHE A 113 -14.78 1.43 -6.67
CA PHE A 113 -14.86 1.59 -5.21
C PHE A 113 -16.30 1.85 -4.74
N ALA A 114 -17.11 2.57 -5.50
CA ALA A 114 -18.51 2.72 -5.19
C ALA A 114 -19.28 1.39 -5.26
N MET A 115 -18.97 0.53 -6.26
CA MET A 115 -19.52 -0.82 -6.32
C MET A 115 -19.12 -1.66 -5.12
N LEU A 116 -17.82 -1.70 -4.78
CA LEU A 116 -17.30 -2.44 -3.62
C LEU A 116 -17.93 -1.95 -2.31
N ASP A 117 -18.10 -0.65 -2.17
CA ASP A 117 -18.72 -0.05 -0.97
C ASP A 117 -20.19 -0.46 -0.83
N ASN A 118 -20.94 -0.49 -1.92
CA ASN A 118 -22.32 -0.99 -1.93
C ASN A 118 -22.38 -2.50 -1.65
N ILE A 119 -21.54 -3.33 -2.28
CA ILE A 119 -21.51 -4.79 -2.05
C ILE A 119 -21.18 -5.10 -0.60
N THR A 120 -20.27 -4.35 0.00
CA THR A 120 -19.84 -4.53 1.39
C THR A 120 -20.79 -3.89 2.41
N GLY A 121 -21.72 -3.04 1.99
CA GLY A 121 -22.60 -2.28 2.90
C GLY A 121 -21.81 -1.30 3.77
N GLY A 122 -20.85 -0.57 3.19
CA GLY A 122 -20.08 0.47 3.89
C GLY A 122 -18.88 -0.06 4.67
N ARG A 123 -18.27 -1.15 4.24
CA ARG A 123 -17.06 -1.69 4.87
C ARG A 123 -15.79 -1.42 4.07
N LEU A 124 -15.88 -0.75 2.93
CA LEU A 124 -14.73 -0.37 2.11
C LEU A 124 -13.91 0.75 2.78
N ILE A 125 -12.59 0.65 2.66
CA ILE A 125 -11.63 1.74 2.86
C ILE A 125 -10.91 1.95 1.53
N ALA A 126 -10.98 3.18 1.01
CA ALA A 126 -10.38 3.57 -0.25
C ALA A 126 -8.93 4.02 -0.04
N GLY A 127 -7.96 3.28 -0.52
CA GLY A 127 -6.56 3.69 -0.46
C GLY A 127 -6.07 4.22 -1.80
N PHE A 128 -5.33 5.32 -1.77
CA PHE A 128 -4.72 5.94 -2.95
C PHE A 128 -3.22 6.11 -2.78
N VAL A 129 -2.47 5.77 -3.82
CA VAL A 129 -1.02 5.91 -3.88
C VAL A 129 -0.57 6.53 -5.19
N ARG A 130 0.64 7.08 -5.18
CA ARG A 130 1.28 7.49 -6.44
C ARG A 130 1.87 6.32 -7.22
N GLY A 131 2.00 5.15 -6.60
CA GLY A 131 2.70 4.01 -7.17
C GLY A 131 4.22 4.05 -6.94
N ILE A 132 4.90 3.00 -7.33
CA ILE A 132 6.37 2.86 -7.25
C ILE A 132 6.98 3.16 -8.61
N GLY A 133 8.22 3.65 -8.65
CA GLY A 133 8.89 4.03 -9.89
C GLY A 133 8.89 2.95 -10.99
N ALA A 134 9.09 1.68 -10.61
CA ALA A 134 9.04 0.55 -11.55
C ALA A 134 7.68 0.43 -12.27
N GLU A 135 6.59 0.81 -11.63
CA GLU A 135 5.24 0.75 -12.20
C GLU A 135 5.03 1.81 -13.29
N TYR A 136 5.69 2.97 -13.15
CA TYR A 136 5.72 3.99 -14.22
C TYR A 136 6.45 3.46 -15.46
N HIS A 137 7.55 2.73 -15.27
CA HIS A 137 8.24 2.08 -16.37
C HIS A 137 7.35 1.02 -17.04
N ALA A 138 6.73 0.14 -16.25
CA ALA A 138 5.85 -0.91 -16.76
C ALA A 138 4.57 -0.36 -17.41
N GLY A 139 3.98 0.70 -16.83
CA GLY A 139 2.74 1.33 -17.30
C GLY A 139 2.92 2.38 -18.39
N GLY A 140 4.18 2.72 -18.75
CA GLY A 140 4.46 3.75 -19.76
C GLY A 140 4.05 5.17 -19.34
N ALA A 141 3.94 5.43 -18.02
CA ALA A 141 3.55 6.73 -17.49
C ALA A 141 4.79 7.60 -17.19
N ASN A 142 4.66 8.92 -17.35
CA ASN A 142 5.74 9.85 -17.02
C ASN A 142 5.83 10.08 -15.51
N PRO A 143 6.93 9.71 -14.83
CA PRO A 143 7.08 9.92 -13.39
C PRO A 143 7.04 11.39 -12.96
N ALA A 144 7.45 12.31 -13.84
CA ALA A 144 7.45 13.74 -13.55
C ALA A 144 6.04 14.32 -13.36
N ASP A 145 5.03 13.72 -13.98
CA ASP A 145 3.63 14.14 -13.87
C ASP A 145 2.91 13.48 -12.69
N SER A 146 3.61 12.62 -11.93
CA SER A 146 2.98 11.75 -10.92
C SER A 146 2.23 12.51 -9.83
N HIS A 147 2.75 13.64 -9.38
CA HIS A 147 2.11 14.50 -8.38
C HIS A 147 0.82 15.13 -8.91
N ASP A 148 0.92 15.83 -10.03
CA ASP A 148 -0.21 16.53 -10.62
C ASP A 148 -1.32 15.56 -11.00
N ARG A 149 -0.95 14.43 -11.63
CA ARG A 149 -1.91 13.37 -11.98
C ARG A 149 -2.57 12.75 -10.77
N PHE A 150 -1.82 12.55 -9.67
CA PHE A 150 -2.38 12.01 -8.43
C PHE A 150 -3.46 12.92 -7.83
N HIS A 151 -3.15 14.20 -7.68
CA HIS A 151 -4.09 15.16 -7.09
C HIS A 151 -5.30 15.37 -7.98
N GLU A 152 -5.09 15.51 -9.27
CA GLU A 152 -6.20 15.72 -10.22
C GLU A 152 -7.12 14.50 -10.34
N ALA A 153 -6.53 13.28 -10.34
CA ALA A 153 -7.33 12.05 -10.32
C ALA A 153 -8.10 11.89 -9.01
N HIS A 154 -7.48 12.20 -7.88
CA HIS A 154 -8.14 12.21 -6.57
C HIS A 154 -9.33 13.17 -6.57
N ASP A 155 -9.14 14.41 -7.00
CA ASP A 155 -10.19 15.43 -7.03
C ASP A 155 -11.36 15.01 -7.93
N LEU A 156 -11.04 14.45 -9.10
CA LEU A 156 -12.05 13.90 -10.01
C LEU A 156 -12.87 12.78 -9.36
N ILE A 157 -12.21 11.86 -8.66
CA ILE A 157 -12.87 10.73 -7.98
C ILE A 157 -13.76 11.24 -6.85
N VAL A 158 -13.24 12.11 -5.98
CA VAL A 158 -14.00 12.64 -4.83
C VAL A 158 -15.19 13.47 -5.29
N ARG A 159 -15.01 14.33 -6.30
CA ARG A 159 -16.11 15.09 -6.90
C ARG A 159 -17.15 14.14 -7.54
N GLY A 160 -16.71 13.10 -8.24
CA GLY A 160 -17.59 12.09 -8.81
C GLY A 160 -18.45 11.38 -7.77
N TRP A 161 -17.93 11.20 -6.56
CA TRP A 161 -18.68 10.61 -5.44
C TRP A 161 -19.63 11.58 -4.72
N THR A 162 -19.26 12.86 -4.63
CA THR A 162 -19.92 13.83 -3.76
C THR A 162 -20.83 14.81 -4.49
N GLU A 163 -20.46 15.21 -5.72
CA GLU A 163 -21.26 16.16 -6.50
C GLU A 163 -22.41 15.44 -7.22
N THR A 164 -23.47 16.19 -7.51
CA THR A 164 -24.57 15.72 -8.35
C THR A 164 -24.18 15.88 -9.83
N GLY A 165 -24.04 14.73 -10.53
CA GLY A 165 -23.80 14.75 -11.96
C GLY A 165 -25.07 14.92 -12.80
N PRO A 166 -24.93 15.07 -14.13
CA PRO A 166 -23.65 15.12 -14.85
C PRO A 166 -22.99 16.51 -14.77
N PHE A 167 -21.64 16.53 -14.71
CA PHE A 167 -20.85 17.76 -14.82
C PHE A 167 -19.59 17.53 -15.67
N PRO A 168 -19.00 18.56 -16.29
CA PRO A 168 -17.72 18.43 -16.96
C PRO A 168 -16.57 18.51 -15.96
N PHE A 169 -15.45 17.88 -16.30
CA PHE A 169 -14.19 18.02 -15.59
C PHE A 169 -13.07 18.41 -16.56
N GLU A 170 -12.45 19.55 -16.31
CA GLU A 170 -11.37 20.12 -17.12
C GLU A 170 -10.14 20.28 -16.24
N GLY A 171 -9.19 19.36 -16.33
CA GLY A 171 -7.92 19.39 -15.64
C GLY A 171 -6.75 19.57 -16.60
N LYS A 172 -5.55 19.46 -16.07
CA LYS A 172 -4.31 19.47 -16.84
C LYS A 172 -4.06 18.13 -17.55
N HIS A 173 -4.43 17.03 -16.92
CA HIS A 173 -4.16 15.68 -17.36
C HIS A 173 -5.42 14.89 -17.71
N TYR A 174 -6.56 15.26 -17.14
CA TYR A 174 -7.83 14.56 -17.32
C TYR A 174 -8.91 15.52 -17.78
N HIS A 175 -9.60 15.15 -18.86
CA HIS A 175 -10.67 15.95 -19.48
C HIS A 175 -11.88 15.04 -19.71
N PHE A 176 -13.01 15.37 -19.09
CA PHE A 176 -14.25 14.62 -19.22
C PHE A 176 -15.42 15.58 -19.46
N ASN A 177 -16.09 15.43 -20.59
CA ASN A 177 -17.32 16.20 -20.87
C ASN A 177 -18.49 15.79 -19.98
N TYR A 178 -18.43 14.59 -19.40
CA TYR A 178 -19.53 13.98 -18.67
C TYR A 178 -18.98 13.14 -17.50
N VAL A 179 -19.15 13.65 -16.29
CA VAL A 179 -18.87 12.93 -15.04
C VAL A 179 -20.19 12.67 -14.33
N ASN A 180 -20.57 11.42 -14.19
CA ASN A 180 -21.82 11.00 -13.55
C ASN A 180 -21.64 9.57 -13.02
N VAL A 181 -21.04 9.45 -11.83
CA VAL A 181 -20.66 8.15 -11.27
C VAL A 181 -21.88 7.35 -10.80
N TRP A 182 -22.04 6.16 -11.34
CA TRP A 182 -23.05 5.17 -10.97
C TRP A 182 -22.38 3.80 -10.73
N PRO A 183 -22.62 3.15 -9.55
CA PRO A 183 -23.42 3.64 -8.42
C PRO A 183 -22.70 4.77 -7.66
N ARG A 184 -23.43 5.46 -6.78
CA ARG A 184 -22.82 6.32 -5.75
C ARG A 184 -22.35 5.45 -4.58
N PRO A 185 -21.31 5.87 -3.83
CA PRO A 185 -20.87 5.15 -2.64
C PRO A 185 -22.00 4.97 -1.60
N TYR A 186 -21.97 3.85 -0.91
CA TYR A 186 -22.87 3.57 0.22
C TYR A 186 -22.55 4.48 1.40
N GLN A 187 -21.27 4.67 1.72
CA GLN A 187 -20.79 5.57 2.75
C GLN A 187 -20.87 7.03 2.27
N GLN A 188 -21.32 7.94 3.15
CA GLN A 188 -21.46 9.36 2.82
C GLN A 188 -20.52 10.21 3.68
N PRO A 189 -19.86 11.23 3.12
CA PRO A 189 -19.91 11.67 1.71
C PRO A 189 -19.20 10.72 0.75
N HIS A 190 -18.29 9.88 1.23
CA HIS A 190 -17.55 8.86 0.49
C HIS A 190 -16.90 7.85 1.46
N PRO A 191 -16.38 6.70 1.01
CA PRO A 191 -15.61 5.77 1.83
C PRO A 191 -14.40 6.48 2.49
N PRO A 192 -13.99 6.08 3.70
CA PRO A 192 -12.76 6.59 4.31
C PRO A 192 -11.56 6.46 3.36
N ILE A 193 -10.78 7.54 3.23
CA ILE A 193 -9.62 7.55 2.35
C ILE A 193 -8.35 7.37 3.19
N TRP A 194 -7.51 6.41 2.77
CA TRP A 194 -6.21 6.14 3.37
C TRP A 194 -5.10 6.41 2.36
N ILE A 195 -3.99 6.99 2.84
CA ILE A 195 -2.85 7.38 2.02
C ILE A 195 -1.59 6.62 2.48
N PRO A 196 -1.36 5.42 1.93
CA PRO A 196 -0.10 4.71 2.14
C PRO A 196 1.07 5.50 1.56
N SER A 197 2.15 5.62 2.31
CA SER A 197 3.34 6.37 1.90
C SER A 197 4.61 5.78 2.50
N GLN A 198 5.74 6.06 1.87
CA GLN A 198 7.07 5.72 2.36
C GLN A 198 7.82 6.95 2.93
N GLY A 199 7.08 8.03 3.27
CA GLY A 199 7.64 9.19 3.95
C GLY A 199 7.95 10.38 3.03
N SER A 200 7.06 10.73 2.14
CA SER A 200 7.09 12.02 1.43
C SER A 200 6.46 13.09 2.30
N ARG A 201 7.19 14.20 2.50
CA ARG A 201 6.70 15.36 3.24
C ARG A 201 5.45 15.95 2.60
N GLU A 202 5.47 16.10 1.30
CA GLU A 202 4.37 16.64 0.51
C GLU A 202 3.10 15.80 0.66
N THR A 203 3.24 14.48 0.70
CA THR A 203 2.11 13.57 0.93
C THR A 203 1.54 13.73 2.34
N ILE A 204 2.40 13.89 3.36
CA ILE A 204 1.97 14.08 4.74
C ILE A 204 1.20 15.39 4.90
N GLU A 205 1.76 16.51 4.38
CA GLU A 205 1.15 17.83 4.43
C GLU A 205 -0.22 17.86 3.72
N TRP A 206 -0.30 17.17 2.58
CA TRP A 206 -1.55 17.03 1.83
C TRP A 206 -2.59 16.19 2.55
N ALA A 207 -2.21 15.02 3.09
CA ALA A 207 -3.12 14.14 3.82
C ALA A 207 -3.64 14.79 5.11
N ALA A 208 -2.81 15.62 5.77
CA ALA A 208 -3.16 16.37 6.98
C ALA A 208 -3.94 17.66 6.70
N ALA A 209 -4.20 18.04 5.46
CA ALA A 209 -4.96 19.23 5.13
C ALA A 209 -6.39 19.17 5.74
N PRO A 210 -6.97 20.29 6.21
CA PRO A 210 -8.29 20.32 6.86
C PRO A 210 -9.42 19.77 5.99
N GLU A 211 -9.32 19.94 4.68
CA GLU A 211 -10.24 19.43 3.68
C GLU A 211 -10.12 17.92 3.47
N HIS A 212 -8.96 17.34 3.81
CA HIS A 212 -8.68 15.93 3.67
C HIS A 212 -8.80 15.17 4.99
N LYS A 213 -7.92 15.46 5.96
CA LYS A 213 -7.83 14.73 7.25
C LYS A 213 -7.78 13.22 7.06
N TYR A 214 -7.09 12.79 5.98
CA TYR A 214 -7.01 11.38 5.60
C TYR A 214 -6.12 10.60 6.55
N THR A 215 -6.37 9.31 6.66
CA THR A 215 -5.47 8.41 7.40
C THR A 215 -4.17 8.25 6.63
N TYR A 216 -3.07 8.69 7.23
CA TYR A 216 -1.73 8.47 6.73
C TYR A 216 -1.22 7.11 7.21
N LEU A 217 -0.76 6.26 6.29
CA LEU A 217 -0.22 4.94 6.59
C LEU A 217 1.25 4.87 6.19
N GLN A 218 2.14 4.79 7.19
CA GLN A 218 3.58 4.59 6.94
C GLN A 218 3.87 3.12 6.67
N THR A 219 4.62 2.85 5.59
CA THR A 219 4.97 1.48 5.17
C THR A 219 6.49 1.28 5.10
N PHE A 220 6.96 0.09 5.46
CA PHE A 220 8.35 -0.38 5.27
C PHE A 220 9.43 0.62 5.73
N SER A 221 9.28 1.21 6.89
CA SER A 221 10.22 2.20 7.44
C SER A 221 10.74 1.79 8.81
N PRO A 222 12.00 2.15 9.13
CA PRO A 222 12.49 2.04 10.51
C PRO A 222 11.59 2.82 11.47
N VAL A 223 11.46 2.33 12.68
CA VAL A 223 10.61 2.93 13.72
C VAL A 223 10.96 4.39 14.03
N THR A 224 12.24 4.75 13.93
CA THR A 224 12.68 6.14 14.09
C THR A 224 12.16 7.06 12.99
N ALA A 225 12.05 6.57 11.77
CA ALA A 225 11.44 7.30 10.66
C ALA A 225 9.92 7.37 10.81
N LEU A 226 9.28 6.28 11.26
CA LEU A 226 7.85 6.23 11.58
C LEU A 226 7.48 7.33 12.58
N ALA A 227 8.16 7.38 13.73
CA ALA A 227 7.91 8.38 14.78
C ALA A 227 8.01 9.82 14.23
N ARG A 228 9.04 10.08 13.41
CA ARG A 228 9.23 11.38 12.76
C ARG A 228 8.08 11.75 11.84
N TYR A 229 7.63 10.83 10.99
CA TYR A 229 6.56 11.11 10.02
C TYR A 229 5.20 11.27 10.71
N MET A 230 4.94 10.51 11.76
CA MET A 230 3.75 10.69 12.58
C MET A 230 3.75 12.04 13.33
N ALA A 231 4.92 12.48 13.83
CA ALA A 231 5.07 13.81 14.41
C ALA A 231 4.80 14.91 13.37
N MET A 232 5.36 14.79 12.16
CA MET A 232 5.11 15.74 11.07
C MET A 232 3.62 15.87 10.72
N TYR A 233 2.88 14.77 10.70
CA TYR A 233 1.43 14.82 10.47
C TYR A 233 0.71 15.59 11.59
N ARG A 234 1.05 15.32 12.85
CA ARG A 234 0.45 16.02 14.01
C ARG A 234 0.78 17.51 14.00
N GLU A 235 2.05 17.86 13.77
CA GLU A 235 2.51 19.25 13.67
C GLU A 235 1.78 20.00 12.55
N GLU A 236 1.57 19.36 11.39
CA GLU A 236 0.85 19.95 10.28
C GLU A 236 -0.64 20.15 10.61
N ALA A 237 -1.27 19.19 11.28
CA ALA A 237 -2.64 19.30 11.74
C ALA A 237 -2.81 20.48 12.73
N GLU A 238 -1.90 20.59 13.72
CA GLU A 238 -1.90 21.67 14.69
C GLU A 238 -1.68 23.03 14.03
N ARG A 239 -0.75 23.12 13.09
CA ARG A 239 -0.48 24.33 12.30
C ARG A 239 -1.74 24.79 11.53
N ARG A 240 -2.58 23.86 11.13
CA ARG A 240 -3.84 24.09 10.42
C ARG A 240 -5.07 24.19 11.34
N GLY A 241 -4.87 24.23 12.65
CA GLY A 241 -5.90 24.53 13.66
C GLY A 241 -6.76 23.34 14.09
N TYR A 242 -6.28 22.10 13.95
CA TYR A 242 -6.96 20.94 14.50
C TYR A 242 -5.98 19.94 15.13
N THR A 243 -6.50 19.07 16.01
CA THR A 243 -5.71 17.98 16.62
C THR A 243 -5.95 16.69 15.83
N ALA A 244 -4.87 16.07 15.32
CA ALA A 244 -4.96 14.81 14.62
C ALA A 244 -5.45 13.69 15.55
N SER A 245 -6.47 12.95 15.11
CA SER A 245 -6.88 11.72 15.80
C SER A 245 -5.83 10.64 15.68
N PRO A 246 -5.57 9.83 16.72
CA PRO A 246 -4.72 8.65 16.60
C PRO A 246 -5.15 7.69 15.49
N MET A 247 -6.44 7.68 15.13
CA MET A 247 -6.97 6.87 14.02
C MET A 247 -6.62 7.40 12.63
N GLN A 248 -6.01 8.59 12.52
CA GLN A 248 -5.48 9.13 11.27
C GLN A 248 -4.04 8.71 11.01
N LEU A 249 -3.45 7.94 11.90
CA LEU A 249 -2.05 7.49 11.81
C LEU A 249 -2.00 5.96 11.84
N GLY A 250 -1.39 5.37 10.84
CA GLY A 250 -1.24 3.93 10.71
C GLY A 250 0.21 3.52 10.40
N TRP A 251 0.50 2.27 10.71
CA TRP A 251 1.79 1.65 10.45
C TRP A 251 1.60 0.25 9.87
N ALA A 252 2.28 -0.04 8.77
CA ALA A 252 2.34 -1.37 8.20
C ALA A 252 3.73 -1.97 8.43
N VAL A 253 3.79 -3.06 9.18
CA VAL A 253 5.02 -3.76 9.55
C VAL A 253 4.85 -5.27 9.38
N PRO A 254 5.81 -5.97 8.73
CA PRO A 254 5.83 -7.41 8.69
C PRO A 254 5.94 -7.97 10.12
N THR A 255 5.12 -8.98 10.42
CA THR A 255 5.05 -9.58 11.75
C THR A 255 5.01 -11.10 11.66
N TYR A 256 5.75 -11.78 12.52
CA TYR A 256 5.71 -13.24 12.65
C TYR A 256 5.60 -13.67 14.11
N VAL A 257 4.66 -14.56 14.39
CA VAL A 257 4.37 -15.06 15.75
C VAL A 257 4.52 -16.57 15.78
N ALA A 258 5.22 -17.10 16.80
CA ALA A 258 5.29 -18.53 17.06
C ALA A 258 5.19 -18.79 18.58
N GLU A 259 5.32 -20.05 19.00
CA GLU A 259 5.21 -20.43 20.42
C GLU A 259 6.26 -19.77 21.32
N THR A 260 7.48 -19.61 20.80
CA THR A 260 8.60 -18.94 21.51
C THR A 260 9.37 -18.03 20.58
N ASP A 261 10.09 -17.06 21.14
CA ASP A 261 10.93 -16.14 20.37
C ASP A 261 11.99 -16.87 19.53
N ALA A 262 12.59 -17.94 20.09
CA ALA A 262 13.59 -18.75 19.39
C ALA A 262 13.01 -19.50 18.19
N ILE A 263 11.80 -20.05 18.32
CA ILE A 263 11.08 -20.71 17.24
C ILE A 263 10.73 -19.67 16.17
N ALA A 264 10.12 -18.54 16.57
CA ALA A 264 9.74 -17.46 15.65
C ALA A 264 10.93 -16.96 14.83
N HIS A 265 12.06 -16.68 15.48
CA HIS A 265 13.28 -16.21 14.82
C HIS A 265 13.81 -17.24 13.81
N ARG A 266 13.90 -18.51 14.21
CA ARG A 266 14.40 -19.60 13.34
C ARG A 266 13.53 -19.77 12.09
N GLU A 267 12.22 -19.74 12.27
CA GLU A 267 11.26 -19.98 11.19
C GLU A 267 11.15 -18.78 10.27
N ALA A 268 11.06 -17.55 10.80
CA ALA A 268 10.92 -16.35 10.00
C ALA A 268 12.19 -15.97 9.23
N LYS A 269 13.38 -16.31 9.74
CA LYS A 269 14.66 -15.85 9.19
C LYS A 269 14.81 -16.07 7.69
N PRO A 270 14.68 -17.29 7.13
CA PRO A 270 14.87 -17.51 5.70
C PRO A 270 13.87 -16.74 4.84
N HIS A 271 12.66 -16.52 5.34
CA HIS A 271 11.60 -15.86 4.59
C HIS A 271 11.78 -14.35 4.58
N ILE A 272 11.99 -13.72 5.73
CA ILE A 272 12.13 -12.27 5.81
C ILE A 272 13.42 -11.76 5.15
N GLU A 273 14.52 -12.52 5.29
CA GLU A 273 15.79 -12.20 4.62
C GLU A 273 15.65 -12.33 3.10
N ASN A 274 15.00 -13.38 2.58
CA ASN A 274 14.73 -13.51 1.16
C ASN A 274 13.78 -12.42 0.65
N PHE A 275 12.77 -12.05 1.43
CA PHE A 275 11.87 -10.97 1.08
C PHE A 275 12.64 -9.66 0.83
N PHE A 276 13.41 -9.19 1.81
CA PHE A 276 14.14 -7.94 1.69
C PHE A 276 15.32 -7.99 0.72
N ASN A 277 16.04 -9.11 0.65
CA ASN A 277 17.26 -9.21 -0.15
C ASN A 277 17.01 -9.62 -1.61
N LYS A 278 15.85 -10.23 -1.92
CA LYS A 278 15.51 -10.70 -3.26
C LYS A 278 14.21 -10.10 -3.78
N PHE A 279 13.07 -10.37 -3.14
CA PHE A 279 11.76 -9.92 -3.65
C PHE A 279 11.59 -8.41 -3.65
N ALA A 280 11.95 -7.73 -2.56
CA ALA A 280 11.83 -6.28 -2.46
C ALA A 280 12.97 -5.51 -3.15
N ARG A 281 14.01 -6.23 -3.60
CA ARG A 281 15.16 -5.60 -4.25
C ARG A 281 14.78 -5.02 -5.60
N MET A 282 15.07 -3.73 -5.77
CA MET A 282 14.81 -2.99 -6.99
C MET A 282 16.02 -2.12 -7.35
N PRO A 283 16.41 -2.03 -8.64
CA PRO A 283 17.40 -1.06 -9.08
C PRO A 283 17.02 0.36 -8.68
N PRO A 284 17.96 1.19 -8.19
CA PRO A 284 17.64 2.54 -7.71
C PRO A 284 16.94 3.42 -8.75
N GLU A 285 17.31 3.29 -10.01
CA GLU A 285 16.72 4.00 -11.14
C GLU A 285 15.27 3.60 -11.43
N MET A 286 14.88 2.38 -11.06
CA MET A 286 13.49 1.90 -11.12
C MET A 286 12.69 2.27 -9.89
N LEU A 287 13.36 2.37 -8.73
CA LEU A 287 12.69 2.77 -7.50
C LEU A 287 12.36 4.28 -7.51
N LEU A 288 13.30 5.08 -7.95
CA LEU A 288 13.25 6.54 -7.96
C LEU A 288 13.63 7.08 -9.34
N PRO A 289 12.77 6.90 -10.35
CA PRO A 289 13.06 7.37 -11.69
C PRO A 289 13.14 8.90 -11.73
N PRO A 290 13.86 9.48 -12.71
CA PRO A 290 13.96 10.93 -12.87
C PRO A 290 12.59 11.60 -12.90
N GLY A 291 12.45 12.70 -12.15
CA GLY A 291 11.20 13.46 -12.04
C GLY A 291 10.19 12.94 -11.01
N TYR A 292 10.35 11.72 -10.48
CA TYR A 292 9.42 11.14 -9.50
C TYR A 292 9.44 11.86 -8.14
N LEU A 293 10.60 12.31 -7.69
CA LEU A 293 10.78 13.08 -6.46
C LEU A 293 11.51 14.39 -6.72
N SER A 294 11.23 15.40 -5.89
CA SER A 294 12.09 16.58 -5.81
C SER A 294 13.52 16.20 -5.37
N LEU A 295 14.51 16.98 -5.76
CA LEU A 295 15.91 16.74 -5.34
C LEU A 295 16.07 16.71 -3.83
N GLN A 296 15.28 17.50 -3.10
CA GLN A 296 15.30 17.55 -1.64
C GLN A 296 14.72 16.26 -1.04
N SER A 297 13.58 15.80 -1.53
CA SER A 297 12.95 14.55 -1.11
C SER A 297 13.80 13.34 -1.48
N MET A 298 14.44 13.35 -2.65
CA MET A 298 15.37 12.29 -3.08
C MET A 298 16.54 12.15 -2.12
N LYS A 299 17.19 13.25 -1.70
CA LYS A 299 18.29 13.22 -0.72
C LYS A 299 17.84 12.62 0.61
N GLY A 300 16.64 12.97 1.07
CA GLY A 300 16.04 12.42 2.29
C GLY A 300 15.79 10.91 2.21
N VAL A 301 15.18 10.47 1.12
CA VAL A 301 14.88 9.06 0.87
C VAL A 301 16.15 8.24 0.69
N MET A 302 17.13 8.73 -0.06
CA MET A 302 18.41 8.03 -0.24
C MET A 302 19.18 7.91 1.08
N LYS A 303 19.16 8.94 1.92
CA LYS A 303 19.77 8.89 3.26
C LYS A 303 19.07 7.86 4.16
N ALA A 304 17.75 7.78 4.12
CA ALA A 304 16.97 6.81 4.89
C ALA A 304 17.07 5.38 4.31
N LYS A 305 17.12 5.25 2.98
CA LYS A 305 17.19 3.96 2.26
C LYS A 305 18.62 3.51 1.93
N GLY A 306 19.63 4.32 2.16
CA GLY A 306 21.04 3.91 1.96
C GLY A 306 21.41 2.64 2.72
N THR A 307 20.66 2.35 3.77
CA THR A 307 20.72 1.08 4.50
C THR A 307 19.93 -0.07 3.83
N LEU A 308 19.01 0.22 2.89
CA LEU A 308 18.20 -0.81 2.20
C LEU A 308 18.78 -1.20 0.83
N THR A 309 19.57 -0.32 0.21
CA THR A 309 20.11 -0.54 -1.14
C THR A 309 21.56 -1.01 -1.14
N GLY A 310 22.27 -0.96 -0.02
CA GLY A 310 23.73 -1.14 0.04
C GLY A 310 24.24 -2.38 0.76
N GLY A 311 23.40 -3.23 1.37
CA GLY A 311 23.86 -4.41 2.11
C GLY A 311 22.80 -5.49 2.27
N GLN A 312 23.26 -6.70 2.59
CA GLN A 312 22.38 -7.80 2.94
C GLN A 312 21.67 -7.50 4.25
N GLN A 313 20.34 -7.49 4.26
CA GLN A 313 19.54 -7.30 5.47
C GLN A 313 19.44 -8.63 6.22
N THR A 314 19.79 -8.64 7.50
CA THR A 314 19.58 -9.79 8.38
C THR A 314 18.29 -9.62 9.17
N ILE A 315 17.73 -10.72 9.68
CA ILE A 315 16.55 -10.67 10.56
C ILE A 315 16.84 -9.81 11.80
N ASP A 316 18.04 -9.91 12.38
CA ASP A 316 18.44 -9.15 13.57
C ASP A 316 18.51 -7.65 13.29
N ASP A 317 19.05 -7.25 12.14
CA ASP A 317 19.05 -5.85 11.69
C ASP A 317 17.66 -5.28 11.51
N LEU A 318 16.77 -6.08 10.90
CA LEU A 318 15.37 -5.68 10.66
C LEU A 318 14.60 -5.52 11.96
N MET A 319 14.79 -6.46 12.90
CA MET A 319 14.19 -6.39 14.24
C MET A 319 14.73 -5.20 15.04
N ALA A 320 16.05 -4.98 15.05
CA ALA A 320 16.67 -3.86 15.75
C ALA A 320 16.20 -2.49 15.23
N LYS A 321 15.88 -2.39 13.92
CA LYS A 321 15.32 -1.18 13.30
C LYS A 321 13.80 -1.04 13.50
N GLY A 322 13.12 -2.03 14.06
CA GLY A 322 11.66 -2.10 14.12
C GLY A 322 10.98 -2.21 12.75
N MET A 323 11.68 -2.75 11.76
CA MET A 323 11.15 -3.02 10.42
C MET A 323 10.54 -4.42 10.28
N PHE A 324 10.72 -5.24 11.30
CA PHE A 324 10.15 -6.57 11.44
C PHE A 324 9.88 -6.86 12.91
N ILE A 325 8.68 -7.31 13.23
CA ILE A 325 8.31 -7.74 14.57
C ILE A 325 8.24 -9.26 14.56
N CYS A 326 9.03 -9.91 15.44
CA CYS A 326 9.14 -11.36 15.48
C CYS A 326 9.27 -11.84 16.93
N GLY A 327 8.50 -12.85 17.30
CA GLY A 327 8.58 -13.43 18.63
C GLY A 327 7.37 -14.27 19.03
N SER A 328 7.30 -14.58 20.32
CA SER A 328 6.12 -15.16 20.95
C SER A 328 4.95 -14.15 20.93
N ALA A 329 3.74 -14.63 21.17
CA ALA A 329 2.57 -13.75 21.24
C ALA A 329 2.76 -12.62 22.26
N GLU A 330 3.40 -12.91 23.41
CA GLU A 330 3.69 -11.92 24.45
C GLU A 330 4.72 -10.88 23.98
N THR A 331 5.81 -11.32 23.37
CA THR A 331 6.84 -10.42 22.81
C THR A 331 6.26 -9.52 21.74
N VAL A 332 5.47 -10.06 20.82
CA VAL A 332 4.84 -9.30 19.75
C VAL A 332 3.83 -8.30 20.31
N ARG A 333 3.01 -8.68 21.29
CA ARG A 333 2.08 -7.78 21.99
C ARG A 333 2.81 -6.59 22.60
N GLN A 334 3.89 -6.85 23.37
CA GLN A 334 4.70 -5.80 24.00
C GLN A 334 5.28 -4.84 22.97
N ARG A 335 5.78 -5.36 21.84
CA ARG A 335 6.31 -4.51 20.76
C ARG A 335 5.25 -3.59 20.17
N PHE A 336 4.01 -4.05 20.00
CA PHE A 336 2.93 -3.19 19.53
C PHE A 336 2.47 -2.15 20.57
N GLU A 337 2.66 -2.42 21.86
CA GLU A 337 2.33 -1.46 22.93
C GLU A 337 3.39 -0.36 23.09
N GLU A 338 4.63 -0.60 22.65
CA GLU A 338 5.72 0.40 22.66
C GLU A 338 5.49 1.52 21.62
N PHE A 339 4.62 1.33 20.63
CA PHE A 339 4.37 2.23 19.52
C PHE A 339 2.94 2.81 19.52
#